data_3838423d81dc02993e9f5f2d8cb7aa13
#
_entry.id   3838423d81dc02993e9f5f2d8cb7aa13
#
_cell.length_a   1.000
_cell.length_b   1.000
_cell.length_c   1.000
_cell.angle_alpha   90.00
_cell.angle_beta   90.00
_cell.angle_gamma   90.00
#
_symmetry.space_group_name_H-M   'P 1'
#
loop_
_entity.id
_entity.type
_entity.pdbx_description
1 polymer ?
#
loop_
_entity_poly.entity_id
_entity_poly.type
_entity_poly.pdbx_seq_one_letter_code
_entity_poly.pdbx_strand_id
1 'polypeptide(L)'
;IWTDLPELGDWPQAKLYTQWPSDAPNKGKMGDPIFDNFARTQVEFLGGGPNNAGQLNLDANTALLDKIGTPVILLAHSMGGGVAFQVADARPGHVKAMILIEPGGPQIGSVDTATQTYIPNRVGAAWGLTDMPLHYDPPITDPSQLHVYLQDKSDGPGLVPCYMQKDPVHKLVNLEGVPILDVSGQASYHRVFDGCFPQWLDQAGVKTDYVKLEDVGLPGNAHEMMLEKNSDGIAKFFESWLAKNVH
;
A
#
# COMPACT_ATOMS: atom_id res chain seq x y z
N ILE A 1 13.46 -4.90 6.45
CA ILE A 1 12.47 -4.05 5.79
C ILE A 1 13.12 -3.19 4.69
N TRP A 2 14.26 -2.54 4.96
CA TRP A 2 14.91 -1.61 4.00
C TRP A 2 15.59 -2.30 2.83
N THR A 3 15.90 -3.57 2.95
CA THR A 3 16.57 -4.36 1.92
C THR A 3 15.98 -5.75 1.96
N ASP A 4 14.95 -6.01 1.23
CA ASP A 4 14.28 -7.31 1.20
C ASP A 4 15.14 -8.38 0.50
N LEU A 5 16.43 -8.41 0.83
CA LEU A 5 17.36 -9.39 0.29
C LEU A 5 16.93 -10.80 0.67
N PRO A 6 17.06 -11.79 -0.21
CA PRO A 6 16.61 -13.16 0.00
C PRO A 6 17.09 -13.80 1.29
N GLU A 7 18.32 -13.46 1.71
CA GLU A 7 18.93 -13.97 2.94
C GLU A 7 18.44 -13.27 4.22
N LEU A 8 17.65 -12.18 4.09
CA LEU A 8 17.13 -11.41 5.21
C LEU A 8 15.61 -11.52 5.34
N GLY A 9 14.94 -12.06 4.32
CA GLY A 9 13.50 -12.22 4.26
C GLY A 9 13.06 -13.66 4.53
N ASP A 10 12.11 -13.81 5.44
CA ASP A 10 11.54 -15.10 5.86
C ASP A 10 10.15 -15.37 5.27
N TRP A 11 9.64 -14.47 4.40
CA TRP A 11 8.43 -14.73 3.63
C TRP A 11 8.73 -15.52 2.33
N PRO A 12 7.76 -16.28 1.80
CA PRO A 12 8.02 -17.22 0.70
C PRO A 12 8.56 -16.59 -0.58
N GLN A 13 8.19 -15.33 -0.87
CA GLN A 13 8.55 -14.63 -2.08
C GLN A 13 9.94 -13.97 -2.03
N ALA A 14 10.55 -13.80 -0.85
CA ALA A 14 11.86 -13.13 -0.69
C ALA A 14 12.94 -13.67 -1.64
N LYS A 15 12.95 -14.98 -1.87
CA LYS A 15 13.90 -15.66 -2.78
C LYS A 15 13.82 -15.23 -4.25
N LEU A 16 12.75 -14.50 -4.64
CA LEU A 16 12.57 -14.01 -6.00
C LEU A 16 13.20 -12.64 -6.23
N TYR A 17 13.82 -12.04 -5.20
CA TYR A 17 14.44 -10.73 -5.27
C TYR A 17 15.69 -10.73 -6.13
N THR A 18 15.75 -9.85 -7.14
CA THR A 18 16.87 -9.77 -8.10
C THR A 18 17.28 -8.34 -8.44
N GLN A 19 16.62 -7.33 -7.89
CA GLN A 19 16.71 -5.95 -8.38
C GLN A 19 17.62 -5.02 -7.56
N TRP A 20 18.34 -5.53 -6.55
CA TRP A 20 19.25 -4.67 -5.79
C TRP A 20 20.35 -4.08 -6.69
N PRO A 21 20.57 -2.74 -6.70
CA PRO A 21 21.41 -2.08 -7.70
C PRO A 21 22.91 -2.12 -7.41
N SER A 22 23.38 -2.84 -6.39
CA SER A 22 24.78 -2.98 -6.03
C SER A 22 25.24 -4.44 -6.15
N ASP A 23 26.47 -4.64 -6.59
CA ASP A 23 27.19 -5.92 -6.58
C ASP A 23 28.22 -6.02 -5.45
N ALA A 24 28.19 -5.09 -4.49
CA ALA A 24 29.07 -5.10 -3.30
C ALA A 24 28.92 -6.42 -2.52
N PRO A 25 30.00 -6.91 -1.88
CA PRO A 25 29.93 -8.15 -1.08
C PRO A 25 28.92 -8.08 0.09
N ASN A 26 28.63 -6.88 0.57
CA ASN A 26 27.74 -6.57 1.66
C ASN A 26 26.41 -5.93 1.18
N LYS A 27 25.89 -6.38 0.04
CA LYS A 27 24.63 -5.90 -0.56
C LYS A 27 23.57 -5.56 0.49
N GLY A 28 23.00 -4.34 0.39
CA GLY A 28 21.90 -3.91 1.24
C GLY A 28 22.21 -3.77 2.74
N LYS A 29 23.49 -3.71 3.10
CA LYS A 29 23.97 -3.52 4.49
C LYS A 29 24.93 -2.34 4.56
N MET A 30 25.29 -1.93 5.77
CA MET A 30 26.30 -0.88 5.98
C MET A 30 27.59 -1.18 5.23
N GLY A 31 28.12 -0.18 4.53
CA GLY A 31 29.27 -0.27 3.65
C GLY A 31 28.93 -0.61 2.18
N ASP A 32 27.68 -0.96 1.86
CA ASP A 32 27.19 -0.94 0.51
C ASP A 32 26.89 0.52 0.11
N PRO A 33 27.49 1.08 -0.95
CA PRO A 33 27.30 2.49 -1.30
C PRO A 33 25.85 2.89 -1.55
N ILE A 34 25.03 1.98 -2.09
CA ILE A 34 23.60 2.23 -2.34
C ILE A 34 22.86 2.31 -1.00
N PHE A 35 23.08 1.33 -0.13
CA PHE A 35 22.48 1.32 1.21
C PHE A 35 22.92 2.54 2.03
N ASP A 36 24.22 2.86 2.04
CA ASP A 36 24.76 3.98 2.80
C ASP A 36 24.20 5.32 2.31
N ASN A 37 24.04 5.49 1.00
CA ASN A 37 23.41 6.69 0.45
C ASN A 37 21.94 6.80 0.83
N PHE A 38 21.18 5.72 0.74
CA PHE A 38 19.80 5.68 1.20
C PHE A 38 19.70 5.97 2.71
N ALA A 39 20.52 5.32 3.53
CA ALA A 39 20.52 5.51 4.98
C ALA A 39 20.80 6.97 5.39
N ARG A 40 21.65 7.68 4.62
CA ARG A 40 21.95 9.11 4.87
C ARG A 40 20.76 10.04 4.58
N THR A 41 19.79 9.62 3.79
CA THR A 41 18.58 10.41 3.52
C THR A 41 17.54 10.29 4.62
N GLN A 42 17.71 9.31 5.53
CA GLN A 42 16.75 9.08 6.61
C GLN A 42 16.89 10.16 7.67
N VAL A 43 15.76 10.71 8.08
CA VAL A 43 15.63 11.67 9.17
C VAL A 43 14.88 11.02 10.33
N GLU A 44 15.05 11.57 11.53
CA GLU A 44 14.31 11.12 12.69
C GLU A 44 12.80 11.19 12.42
N PHE A 45 12.10 10.09 12.66
CA PHE A 45 10.65 10.04 12.51
C PHE A 45 10.01 10.80 13.69
N LEU A 46 9.10 11.72 13.39
CA LEU A 46 8.32 12.42 14.40
C LEU A 46 7.43 11.40 15.13
N GLY A 47 7.90 10.93 16.28
CA GLY A 47 7.19 10.02 17.17
C GLY A 47 6.02 10.72 17.84
N GLY A 48 4.94 10.89 17.11
CA GLY A 48 3.63 11.04 17.75
C GLY A 48 3.06 9.62 17.94
N GLY A 49 2.43 9.32 19.05
CA GLY A 49 1.71 8.06 19.18
C GLY A 49 0.77 7.86 17.96
N PRO A 50 0.36 6.62 17.66
CA PRO A 50 -0.34 6.27 16.40
C PRO A 50 -1.52 7.22 16.06
N ASN A 51 -2.20 7.75 17.05
CA ASN A 51 -3.36 8.62 16.84
C ASN A 51 -3.01 10.07 16.41
N ASN A 52 -1.81 10.56 16.69
CA ASN A 52 -1.42 11.93 16.31
C ASN A 52 -0.78 11.99 14.92
N ALA A 53 -0.04 10.97 14.52
CA ALA A 53 0.62 10.97 13.22
C ALA A 53 -0.39 10.92 12.07
N GLY A 54 -1.44 10.12 12.18
CA GLY A 54 -2.52 10.05 11.19
C GLY A 54 -3.21 11.40 11.00
N GLN A 55 -3.64 12.04 12.08
CA GLN A 55 -4.31 13.34 12.02
C GLN A 55 -3.39 14.45 11.49
N LEU A 56 -2.14 14.51 11.94
CA LEU A 56 -1.17 15.49 11.44
C LEU A 56 -0.92 15.33 9.93
N ASN A 57 -0.80 14.08 9.45
CA ASN A 57 -0.65 13.82 8.03
C ASN A 57 -1.90 14.22 7.24
N LEU A 58 -3.09 13.92 7.75
CA LEU A 58 -4.35 14.32 7.12
C LEU A 58 -4.45 15.84 7.02
N ASP A 59 -4.23 16.56 8.12
CA ASP A 59 -4.32 18.02 8.17
C ASP A 59 -3.31 18.68 7.24
N ALA A 60 -2.06 18.23 7.25
CA ALA A 60 -1.00 18.80 6.42
C ALA A 60 -1.25 18.56 4.92
N ASN A 61 -1.63 17.34 4.54
CA ASN A 61 -1.86 17.00 3.13
C ASN A 61 -3.15 17.61 2.59
N THR A 62 -4.23 17.68 3.37
CA THR A 62 -5.46 18.38 2.95
C THR A 62 -5.21 19.87 2.80
N ALA A 63 -4.48 20.52 3.71
CA ALA A 63 -4.08 21.93 3.58
C ALA A 63 -3.20 22.15 2.33
N LEU A 64 -2.34 21.19 1.97
CA LEU A 64 -1.55 21.24 0.75
C LEU A 64 -2.44 21.17 -0.49
N LEU A 65 -3.40 20.26 -0.55
CA LEU A 65 -4.37 20.16 -1.66
C LEU A 65 -5.19 21.44 -1.80
N ASP A 66 -5.69 21.98 -0.69
CA ASP A 66 -6.44 23.25 -0.66
C ASP A 66 -5.59 24.41 -1.20
N LYS A 67 -4.28 24.43 -0.88
CA LYS A 67 -3.34 25.43 -1.38
C LYS A 67 -3.00 25.27 -2.86
N ILE A 68 -2.90 24.05 -3.36
CA ILE A 68 -2.70 23.76 -4.79
C ILE A 68 -3.92 24.22 -5.58
N GLY A 69 -5.14 23.98 -5.08
CA GLY A 69 -6.40 24.47 -5.63
C GLY A 69 -6.84 23.83 -6.94
N THR A 70 -6.14 22.79 -7.43
CA THR A 70 -6.49 22.01 -8.64
C THR A 70 -6.33 20.53 -8.33
N PRO A 71 -7.08 19.64 -9.01
CA PRO A 71 -6.96 18.20 -8.82
C PRO A 71 -5.55 17.69 -9.11
N VAL A 72 -5.05 16.81 -8.26
CA VAL A 72 -3.70 16.24 -8.33
C VAL A 72 -3.75 14.71 -8.52
N ILE A 73 -2.63 14.14 -8.95
CA ILE A 73 -2.38 12.70 -8.88
C ILE A 73 -1.60 12.42 -7.59
N LEU A 74 -2.09 11.49 -6.80
CA LEU A 74 -1.36 11.02 -5.61
C LEU A 74 -0.50 9.82 -5.98
N LEU A 75 0.80 9.90 -5.70
CA LEU A 75 1.73 8.77 -5.72
C LEU A 75 2.08 8.44 -4.27
N ALA A 76 1.73 7.27 -3.81
CA ALA A 76 1.91 6.88 -2.41
C ALA A 76 2.57 5.51 -2.29
N HIS A 77 3.50 5.40 -1.35
CA HIS A 77 4.21 4.16 -1.05
C HIS A 77 4.03 3.78 0.43
N SER A 78 3.86 2.48 0.69
CA SER A 78 3.85 1.93 2.05
C SER A 78 2.83 2.64 2.96
N MET A 79 3.25 3.13 4.12
CA MET A 79 2.41 3.91 5.05
C MET A 79 1.70 5.09 4.37
N GLY A 80 2.31 5.67 3.34
CA GLY A 80 1.71 6.74 2.54
C GLY A 80 0.40 6.33 1.85
N GLY A 81 0.18 5.04 1.61
CA GLY A 81 -1.05 4.53 1.03
C GLY A 81 -2.27 4.80 1.91
N GLY A 82 -2.17 4.55 3.22
CA GLY A 82 -3.23 4.88 4.17
C GLY A 82 -3.54 6.39 4.18
N VAL A 83 -2.49 7.22 4.12
CA VAL A 83 -2.64 8.69 4.04
C VAL A 83 -3.32 9.10 2.73
N ALA A 84 -2.97 8.47 1.60
CA ALA A 84 -3.58 8.77 0.30
C ALA A 84 -5.09 8.50 0.31
N PHE A 85 -5.55 7.38 0.88
CA PHE A 85 -6.97 7.09 1.05
C PHE A 85 -7.67 8.13 1.92
N GLN A 86 -7.09 8.51 3.04
CA GLN A 86 -7.65 9.51 3.95
C GLN A 86 -7.77 10.88 3.28
N VAL A 87 -6.75 11.31 2.56
CA VAL A 87 -6.71 12.61 1.87
C VAL A 87 -7.71 12.66 0.72
N ALA A 88 -7.80 11.58 -0.08
CA ALA A 88 -8.76 11.48 -1.17
C ALA A 88 -10.20 11.46 -0.65
N ASP A 89 -10.45 10.75 0.44
CA ASP A 89 -11.74 10.69 1.11
C ASP A 89 -12.16 12.05 1.72
N ALA A 90 -11.20 12.77 2.31
CA ALA A 90 -11.44 14.09 2.93
C ALA A 90 -11.58 15.24 1.91
N ARG A 91 -11.12 15.07 0.68
CA ARG A 91 -11.16 16.07 -0.40
C ARG A 91 -11.66 15.47 -1.72
N PRO A 92 -12.93 15.03 -1.77
CA PRO A 92 -13.53 14.51 -3.01
C PRO A 92 -13.38 15.52 -4.15
N GLY A 93 -12.97 15.03 -5.33
CA GLY A 93 -12.75 15.87 -6.52
C GLY A 93 -11.40 16.60 -6.58
N HIS A 94 -10.58 16.58 -5.51
CA HIS A 94 -9.21 17.12 -5.55
C HIS A 94 -8.15 16.06 -5.89
N VAL A 95 -8.55 14.80 -5.99
CA VAL A 95 -7.67 13.70 -6.41
C VAL A 95 -8.16 13.18 -7.76
N LYS A 96 -7.32 13.35 -8.78
CA LYS A 96 -7.59 12.96 -10.16
C LYS A 96 -7.30 11.48 -10.42
N ALA A 97 -6.31 10.93 -9.74
CA ALA A 97 -5.95 9.50 -9.74
C ALA A 97 -5.05 9.18 -8.55
N MET A 98 -4.94 7.90 -8.22
CA MET A 98 -3.97 7.40 -7.25
C MET A 98 -3.09 6.32 -7.87
N ILE A 99 -1.78 6.40 -7.63
CA ILE A 99 -0.83 5.31 -7.84
C ILE A 99 -0.36 4.87 -6.46
N LEU A 100 -0.69 3.67 -6.10
CA LEU A 100 -0.39 3.07 -4.80
C LEU A 100 0.67 2.00 -4.99
N ILE A 101 1.78 2.17 -4.29
CA ILE A 101 2.90 1.23 -4.31
C ILE A 101 2.88 0.51 -2.97
N GLU A 102 2.36 -0.71 -2.96
CA GLU A 102 2.28 -1.54 -1.74
C GLU A 102 1.70 -0.76 -0.55
N PRO A 103 0.43 -0.32 -0.63
CA PRO A 103 -0.14 0.66 0.28
C PRO A 103 -0.42 0.09 1.67
N GLY A 104 0.10 0.75 2.71
CA GLY A 104 -0.29 0.51 4.11
C GLY A 104 0.09 -0.85 4.65
N GLY A 105 -0.84 -1.48 5.32
CA GLY A 105 -0.74 -2.82 5.89
C GLY A 105 -2.00 -3.64 5.60
N PRO A 106 -2.07 -4.88 6.07
CA PRO A 106 -3.25 -5.72 5.85
C PRO A 106 -4.52 -5.08 6.41
N GLN A 107 -5.63 -5.29 5.72
CA GLN A 107 -6.96 -4.86 6.17
C GLN A 107 -7.32 -5.53 7.50
N ILE A 108 -7.94 -4.77 8.41
CA ILE A 108 -8.50 -5.23 9.68
C ILE A 108 -7.49 -5.83 10.64
N GLY A 109 -6.73 -6.85 10.22
CA GLY A 109 -5.77 -7.57 11.06
C GLY A 109 -4.31 -7.23 10.75
N SER A 110 -3.39 -7.78 11.52
CA SER A 110 -1.96 -7.78 11.21
C SER A 110 -1.51 -9.17 10.80
N VAL A 111 -0.60 -9.26 9.86
CA VAL A 111 -0.11 -10.53 9.28
C VAL A 111 1.32 -10.79 9.71
N ASP A 112 1.60 -12.03 10.09
CA ASP A 112 2.92 -12.60 10.12
C ASP A 112 3.25 -13.12 8.72
N THR A 113 4.13 -12.44 8.03
CA THR A 113 4.45 -12.75 6.63
C THR A 113 5.30 -14.00 6.47
N ALA A 114 6.02 -14.42 7.50
CA ALA A 114 6.79 -15.66 7.48
C ALA A 114 5.89 -16.90 7.53
N THR A 115 4.85 -16.85 8.35
CA THR A 115 3.88 -17.96 8.49
C THR A 115 2.64 -17.81 7.61
N GLN A 116 2.45 -16.68 6.96
CA GLN A 116 1.26 -16.30 6.17
C GLN A 116 -0.04 -16.46 6.99
N THR A 117 -0.01 -16.00 8.23
CA THR A 117 -1.15 -16.08 9.15
C THR A 117 -1.44 -14.74 9.81
N TYR A 118 -2.69 -14.50 10.15
CA TYR A 118 -3.05 -13.34 10.97
C TYR A 118 -2.60 -13.53 12.41
N ILE A 119 -2.01 -12.46 12.98
CA ILE A 119 -1.56 -12.42 14.36
C ILE A 119 -2.80 -12.26 15.26
N PRO A 120 -3.08 -13.19 16.17
CA PRO A 120 -4.25 -13.11 17.04
C PRO A 120 -4.32 -11.80 17.83
N ASN A 121 -5.51 -11.23 17.92
CA ASN A 121 -5.81 -10.01 18.70
C ASN A 121 -4.96 -8.78 18.34
N ARG A 122 -4.35 -8.75 17.17
CA ARG A 122 -3.63 -7.59 16.65
C ARG A 122 -4.41 -6.93 15.52
N VAL A 123 -4.88 -5.72 15.78
CA VAL A 123 -5.59 -4.90 14.81
C VAL A 123 -4.58 -4.24 13.87
N GLY A 124 -4.86 -4.28 12.57
CA GLY A 124 -4.19 -3.51 11.54
C GLY A 124 -4.98 -2.24 11.22
N ALA A 125 -5.41 -2.10 9.97
CA ALA A 125 -6.24 -1.00 9.50
C ALA A 125 -7.70 -1.17 9.96
N ALA A 126 -8.05 -0.69 11.14
CA ALA A 126 -9.36 -0.92 11.78
C ALA A 126 -10.55 -0.43 10.94
N TRP A 127 -10.35 0.58 10.09
CA TRP A 127 -11.36 1.11 9.17
C TRP A 127 -11.29 0.47 7.77
N GLY A 128 -10.69 -0.70 7.65
CA GLY A 128 -10.54 -1.47 6.42
C GLY A 128 -9.25 -1.16 5.67
N LEU A 129 -9.03 0.09 5.27
CA LEU A 129 -7.83 0.53 4.53
C LEU A 129 -6.87 1.39 5.36
N THR A 130 -7.36 1.90 6.47
CA THR A 130 -6.68 2.89 7.32
C THR A 130 -6.94 2.62 8.79
N ASP A 131 -6.11 3.19 9.65
CA ASP A 131 -6.28 3.22 11.10
C ASP A 131 -7.16 4.41 11.58
N MET A 132 -7.53 5.30 10.67
CA MET A 132 -8.39 6.46 10.92
C MET A 132 -9.72 6.36 10.15
N PRO A 133 -10.77 7.10 10.59
CA PRO A 133 -12.07 7.07 9.94
C PRO A 133 -12.04 7.40 8.45
N LEU A 134 -12.86 6.68 7.68
CA LEU A 134 -13.22 6.96 6.29
C LEU A 134 -14.74 7.15 6.20
N HIS A 135 -15.19 7.89 5.19
CA HIS A 135 -16.61 8.11 4.95
C HIS A 135 -17.23 6.93 4.20
N TYR A 136 -17.99 6.15 4.94
CA TYR A 136 -18.76 5.02 4.41
C TYR A 136 -20.23 5.36 4.20
N ASP A 137 -20.87 4.67 3.27
CA ASP A 137 -22.32 4.65 3.08
C ASP A 137 -22.84 3.19 3.07
N PRO A 138 -23.74 2.78 3.98
CA PRO A 138 -24.26 3.54 5.13
C PRO A 138 -23.15 4.00 6.08
N PRO A 139 -23.32 5.17 6.76
CA PRO A 139 -22.28 5.73 7.61
C PRO A 139 -21.98 4.86 8.82
N ILE A 140 -20.69 4.83 9.20
CA ILE A 140 -20.22 4.22 10.45
C ILE A 140 -19.48 5.28 11.27
N THR A 141 -19.53 5.17 12.57
CA THR A 141 -18.88 6.07 13.54
C THR A 141 -17.87 5.36 14.42
N ASP A 142 -17.83 4.04 14.34
CA ASP A 142 -16.93 3.17 15.09
C ASP A 142 -16.51 1.99 14.21
N PRO A 143 -15.24 1.60 14.18
CA PRO A 143 -14.75 0.51 13.33
C PRO A 143 -15.40 -0.85 13.63
N SER A 144 -15.94 -1.07 14.84
CA SER A 144 -16.68 -2.29 15.18
C SER A 144 -17.98 -2.47 14.40
N GLN A 145 -18.48 -1.41 13.75
CA GLN A 145 -19.65 -1.46 12.86
C GLN A 145 -19.31 -2.06 11.49
N LEU A 146 -18.03 -2.13 11.11
CA LEU A 146 -17.57 -2.92 9.97
C LEU A 146 -17.59 -4.40 10.33
N HIS A 147 -18.72 -5.04 10.09
CA HIS A 147 -18.82 -6.49 10.29
C HIS A 147 -18.05 -7.23 9.21
N VAL A 148 -17.03 -7.96 9.61
CA VAL A 148 -16.14 -8.64 8.68
C VAL A 148 -16.13 -10.15 8.89
N TYR A 149 -15.67 -10.86 7.87
CA TYR A 149 -15.33 -12.28 7.94
C TYR A 149 -13.99 -12.51 7.24
N LEU A 150 -13.27 -13.52 7.65
CA LEU A 150 -12.10 -14.00 6.95
C LEU A 150 -12.52 -15.03 5.90
N GLN A 151 -12.01 -14.92 4.68
CA GLN A 151 -12.23 -15.92 3.63
C GLN A 151 -11.72 -17.30 4.09
N ASP A 152 -12.35 -18.36 3.62
CA ASP A 152 -11.96 -19.74 3.97
C ASP A 152 -10.61 -20.14 3.33
N LYS A 153 -10.23 -19.51 2.23
CA LYS A 153 -9.01 -19.81 1.46
C LYS A 153 -8.39 -18.53 0.93
N SER A 154 -7.06 -18.52 0.84
CA SER A 154 -6.30 -17.50 0.11
C SER A 154 -6.38 -17.77 -1.42
N ASP A 155 -6.04 -16.72 -2.19
CA ASP A 155 -6.01 -16.79 -3.67
C ASP A 155 -4.85 -17.62 -4.23
N GLY A 156 -3.95 -18.10 -3.39
CA GLY A 156 -2.83 -18.92 -3.82
C GLY A 156 -1.82 -19.24 -2.71
N PRO A 157 -0.83 -20.08 -3.04
CA PRO A 157 0.20 -20.44 -2.08
C PRO A 157 1.05 -19.24 -1.66
N GLY A 158 1.38 -19.15 -0.39
CA GLY A 158 2.17 -18.05 0.17
C GLY A 158 1.41 -16.74 0.34
N LEU A 159 0.06 -16.77 0.25
CA LEU A 159 -0.83 -15.63 0.47
C LEU A 159 -1.75 -15.90 1.65
N VAL A 160 -2.22 -14.83 2.30
CA VAL A 160 -3.25 -14.93 3.33
C VAL A 160 -4.65 -14.90 2.72
N PRO A 161 -5.66 -15.50 3.36
CA PRO A 161 -7.05 -15.21 3.04
C PRO A 161 -7.39 -13.76 3.43
N CYS A 162 -8.33 -13.13 2.71
CA CYS A 162 -8.65 -11.73 2.93
C CYS A 162 -9.81 -11.56 3.92
N TYR A 163 -9.74 -10.49 4.73
CA TYR A 163 -10.91 -10.00 5.42
C TYR A 163 -11.84 -9.28 4.44
N MET A 164 -13.12 -9.63 4.48
CA MET A 164 -14.16 -9.05 3.65
C MET A 164 -15.32 -8.56 4.52
N GLN A 165 -16.06 -7.56 4.04
CA GLN A 165 -17.26 -7.08 4.74
C GLN A 165 -18.40 -8.10 4.63
N LYS A 166 -19.15 -8.27 5.71
CA LYS A 166 -20.48 -8.94 5.71
C LYS A 166 -21.54 -7.97 5.24
N ASP A 167 -22.66 -8.49 4.77
CA ASP A 167 -23.83 -7.66 4.46
C ASP A 167 -24.44 -7.02 5.72
N PRO A 168 -24.91 -5.77 5.64
CA PRO A 168 -24.83 -4.88 4.48
C PRO A 168 -23.42 -4.31 4.28
N VAL A 169 -22.95 -4.29 3.03
CA VAL A 169 -21.64 -3.74 2.69
C VAL A 169 -21.68 -2.21 2.74
N HIS A 170 -20.71 -1.60 3.39
CA HIS A 170 -20.50 -0.16 3.42
C HIS A 170 -19.61 0.28 2.25
N LYS A 171 -20.04 1.30 1.50
CA LYS A 171 -19.37 1.82 0.32
C LYS A 171 -18.48 3.02 0.64
N LEU A 172 -17.33 3.13 -0.03
CA LEU A 172 -16.42 4.28 0.07
C LEU A 172 -16.78 5.33 -1.00
N VAL A 173 -17.89 6.01 -0.78
CA VAL A 173 -18.51 6.90 -1.78
C VAL A 173 -17.63 8.06 -2.23
N ASN A 174 -16.74 8.56 -1.38
CA ASN A 174 -15.83 9.67 -1.72
C ASN A 174 -14.67 9.23 -2.62
N LEU A 175 -14.44 7.92 -2.76
CA LEU A 175 -13.41 7.34 -3.63
C LEU A 175 -14.00 6.80 -4.93
N GLU A 176 -15.32 6.80 -5.06
CA GLU A 176 -16.00 6.29 -6.26
C GLU A 176 -15.59 7.12 -7.50
N GLY A 177 -15.22 6.42 -8.56
CA GLY A 177 -14.81 7.05 -9.83
C GLY A 177 -13.39 7.60 -9.86
N VAL A 178 -12.63 7.55 -8.76
CA VAL A 178 -11.19 7.87 -8.78
C VAL A 178 -10.43 6.70 -9.42
N PRO A 179 -9.69 6.90 -10.54
CA PRO A 179 -8.82 5.87 -11.09
C PRO A 179 -7.72 5.51 -10.10
N ILE A 180 -7.58 4.22 -9.76
CA ILE A 180 -6.58 3.74 -8.82
C ILE A 180 -5.75 2.64 -9.48
N LEU A 181 -4.44 2.83 -9.51
CA LEU A 181 -3.46 1.80 -9.80
C LEU A 181 -2.84 1.34 -8.47
N ASP A 182 -2.90 0.07 -8.19
CA ASP A 182 -2.24 -0.57 -7.06
C ASP A 182 -1.20 -1.56 -7.59
N VAL A 183 0.06 -1.44 -7.16
CA VAL A 183 1.16 -2.28 -7.65
C VAL A 183 1.87 -3.00 -6.52
N SER A 184 2.23 -4.24 -6.78
CA SER A 184 2.93 -5.10 -5.83
C SER A 184 4.16 -5.73 -6.48
N GLY A 185 5.30 -5.70 -5.76
CA GLY A 185 6.56 -6.32 -6.16
C GLY A 185 6.54 -7.83 -5.99
N GLN A 186 7.20 -8.55 -6.90
CA GLN A 186 7.21 -10.01 -6.91
C GLN A 186 7.82 -10.62 -5.65
N ALA A 187 8.85 -9.99 -5.11
CA ALA A 187 9.63 -10.47 -3.98
C ALA A 187 9.32 -9.76 -2.66
N SER A 188 8.38 -8.80 -2.66
CA SER A 188 8.02 -8.03 -1.49
C SER A 188 7.27 -8.85 -0.45
N TYR A 189 7.46 -8.50 0.82
CA TYR A 189 6.65 -9.05 1.93
C TYR A 189 5.18 -8.63 1.84
N HIS A 190 4.90 -7.50 1.19
CA HIS A 190 3.54 -7.05 0.89
C HIS A 190 2.76 -8.04 0.02
N ARG A 191 3.48 -8.79 -0.85
CA ARG A 191 2.86 -9.80 -1.72
C ARG A 191 1.99 -10.78 -0.96
N VAL A 192 2.31 -11.06 0.29
CA VAL A 192 1.57 -12.00 1.14
C VAL A 192 0.12 -11.56 1.34
N PHE A 193 -0.18 -10.25 1.33
CA PHE A 193 -1.51 -9.71 1.66
C PHE A 193 -2.04 -8.62 0.71
N ASP A 194 -1.21 -8.03 -0.16
CA ASP A 194 -1.64 -6.90 -1.02
C ASP A 194 -2.83 -7.22 -1.91
N GLY A 195 -2.98 -8.47 -2.35
CA GLY A 195 -4.15 -8.89 -3.12
C GLY A 195 -5.49 -8.72 -2.41
N CYS A 196 -5.48 -8.44 -1.10
CA CYS A 196 -6.68 -8.17 -0.33
C CYS A 196 -7.19 -6.73 -0.50
N PHE A 197 -6.31 -5.76 -0.83
CA PHE A 197 -6.71 -4.37 -1.05
C PHE A 197 -7.72 -4.21 -2.19
N PRO A 198 -7.43 -4.68 -3.41
CA PRO A 198 -8.37 -4.55 -4.52
C PRO A 198 -9.69 -5.27 -4.25
N GLN A 199 -9.68 -6.41 -3.55
CA GLN A 199 -10.91 -7.12 -3.20
C GLN A 199 -11.78 -6.31 -2.23
N TRP A 200 -11.18 -5.69 -1.21
CA TRP A 200 -11.88 -4.81 -0.29
C TRP A 200 -12.45 -3.58 -1.00
N LEU A 201 -11.63 -2.93 -1.84
CA LEU A 201 -12.03 -1.74 -2.62
C LEU A 201 -13.18 -2.06 -3.57
N ASP A 202 -13.11 -3.16 -4.31
CA ASP A 202 -14.17 -3.60 -5.21
C ASP A 202 -15.49 -3.84 -4.45
N GLN A 203 -15.42 -4.53 -3.32
CA GLN A 203 -16.58 -4.72 -2.44
C GLN A 203 -17.13 -3.39 -1.94
N ALA A 204 -16.27 -2.43 -1.63
CA ALA A 204 -16.64 -1.08 -1.21
C ALA A 204 -17.07 -0.15 -2.37
N GLY A 205 -17.15 -0.65 -3.60
CA GLY A 205 -17.61 0.09 -4.78
C GLY A 205 -16.53 0.89 -5.50
N VAL A 206 -15.27 0.67 -5.17
CA VAL A 206 -14.12 1.39 -5.74
C VAL A 206 -13.32 0.47 -6.64
N LYS A 207 -13.29 0.75 -7.93
CA LYS A 207 -12.53 -0.04 -8.91
C LYS A 207 -11.04 0.27 -8.81
N THR A 208 -10.23 -0.78 -8.83
CA THR A 208 -8.78 -0.69 -8.74
C THR A 208 -8.12 -1.57 -9.78
N ASP A 209 -7.17 -1.01 -10.52
CA ASP A 209 -6.27 -1.79 -11.37
C ASP A 209 -5.15 -2.34 -10.49
N TYR A 210 -5.26 -3.60 -10.05
CA TYR A 210 -4.19 -4.26 -9.31
C TYR A 210 -3.23 -4.95 -10.26
N VAL A 211 -1.95 -4.57 -10.18
CA VAL A 211 -0.91 -5.06 -11.08
C VAL A 211 0.25 -5.65 -10.28
N LYS A 212 0.52 -6.92 -10.52
CA LYS A 212 1.75 -7.59 -10.12
C LYS A 212 2.84 -7.20 -11.13
N LEU A 213 3.92 -6.59 -10.68
CA LEU A 213 4.94 -6.04 -11.59
C LEU A 213 5.53 -7.06 -12.54
N GLU A 214 5.66 -8.33 -12.14
CA GLU A 214 6.13 -9.39 -13.02
C GLU A 214 5.18 -9.68 -14.19
N ASP A 215 3.88 -9.45 -14.04
CA ASP A 215 2.90 -9.67 -15.11
C ASP A 215 3.00 -8.64 -16.24
N VAL A 216 3.67 -7.51 -15.97
CA VAL A 216 3.98 -6.47 -16.96
C VAL A 216 5.45 -6.43 -17.36
N GLY A 217 6.19 -7.51 -17.09
CA GLY A 217 7.59 -7.66 -17.51
C GLY A 217 8.61 -6.96 -16.60
N LEU A 218 8.24 -6.64 -15.37
CA LEU A 218 9.08 -6.00 -14.36
C LEU A 218 9.25 -6.93 -13.13
N PRO A 219 9.93 -8.09 -13.27
CA PRO A 219 10.06 -9.06 -12.20
C PRO A 219 11.15 -8.72 -11.18
N GLY A 220 11.07 -9.37 -10.02
CA GLY A 220 12.15 -9.42 -9.03
C GLY A 220 12.21 -8.23 -8.08
N ASN A 221 11.21 -7.36 -8.08
CA ASN A 221 11.12 -6.19 -7.20
C ASN A 221 10.66 -6.57 -5.79
N ALA A 222 11.17 -5.85 -4.81
CA ALA A 222 10.75 -5.88 -3.42
C ALA A 222 10.07 -4.56 -3.02
N HIS A 223 9.97 -4.29 -1.72
CA HIS A 223 9.19 -3.16 -1.20
C HIS A 223 9.72 -1.78 -1.61
N GLU A 224 11.05 -1.62 -1.66
CA GLU A 224 11.70 -0.35 -1.99
C GLU A 224 12.01 -0.24 -3.51
N MET A 225 11.02 -0.55 -4.34
CA MET A 225 11.19 -0.64 -5.80
C MET A 225 11.69 0.65 -6.47
N MET A 226 11.54 1.80 -5.81
CA MET A 226 12.10 3.08 -6.28
C MET A 226 13.63 3.14 -6.21
N LEU A 227 14.27 2.29 -5.41
CA LEU A 227 15.73 2.17 -5.27
C LEU A 227 16.32 1.09 -6.18
N GLU A 228 15.49 0.34 -6.88
CA GLU A 228 15.89 -0.88 -7.58
C GLU A 228 16.31 -0.64 -9.02
N LYS A 229 17.02 -1.61 -9.62
CA LYS A 229 17.64 -1.50 -10.96
C LYS A 229 16.67 -1.11 -12.07
N ASN A 230 15.43 -1.56 -11.97
CA ASN A 230 14.39 -1.36 -12.99
C ASN A 230 13.39 -0.24 -12.64
N SER A 231 13.69 0.62 -11.66
CA SER A 231 12.81 1.71 -11.22
C SER A 231 12.36 2.63 -12.37
N ASP A 232 13.24 2.92 -13.34
CA ASP A 232 12.86 3.68 -14.55
C ASP A 232 11.80 2.96 -15.40
N GLY A 233 11.86 1.63 -15.45
CA GLY A 233 10.85 0.80 -16.13
C GLY A 233 9.51 0.89 -15.44
N ILE A 234 9.50 0.87 -14.11
CA ILE A 234 8.30 1.01 -13.28
C ILE A 234 7.70 2.42 -13.48
N ALA A 235 8.52 3.48 -13.47
CA ALA A 235 8.06 4.84 -13.72
C ALA A 235 7.40 4.98 -15.09
N LYS A 236 7.98 4.41 -16.14
CA LYS A 236 7.39 4.38 -17.50
C LYS A 236 6.08 3.61 -17.56
N PHE A 237 5.95 2.55 -16.78
CA PHE A 237 4.69 1.82 -16.64
C PHE A 237 3.61 2.72 -16.01
N PHE A 238 3.93 3.46 -14.94
CA PHE A 238 3.01 4.42 -14.32
C PHE A 238 2.59 5.53 -15.29
N GLU A 239 3.54 6.13 -16.02
CA GLU A 239 3.25 7.13 -17.05
C GLU A 239 2.27 6.60 -18.11
N SER A 240 2.51 5.37 -18.57
CA SER A 240 1.65 4.71 -19.57
C SER A 240 0.25 4.45 -19.04
N TRP A 241 0.12 4.05 -17.78
CA TRP A 241 -1.17 3.84 -17.13
C TRP A 241 -1.91 5.17 -16.96
N LEU A 242 -1.23 6.22 -16.49
CA LEU A 242 -1.80 7.56 -16.34
C LEU A 242 -2.31 8.10 -17.69
N ALA A 243 -1.52 7.99 -18.75
CA ALA A 243 -1.90 8.45 -20.08
C ALA A 243 -3.17 7.76 -20.62
N LYS A 244 -3.43 6.52 -20.17
CA LYS A 244 -4.60 5.73 -20.59
C LYS A 244 -5.85 6.01 -19.75
N ASN A 245 -5.67 6.29 -18.45
CA ASN A 245 -6.78 6.30 -17.49
C ASN A 245 -7.12 7.69 -16.93
N VAL A 246 -6.30 8.71 -17.19
CA VAL A 246 -6.46 10.07 -16.63
C VAL A 246 -6.59 11.10 -17.76
N HIS A 247 -7.80 11.66 -17.92
CA HIS A 247 -8.13 12.61 -18.98
C HIS A 247 -8.40 14.01 -18.44
#